data_e6c0ab247e5085600b28d7e96bb27773
#
_entry.id   e6c0ab247e5085600b28d7e96bb27773
#
_cell.length_a   1.000
_cell.length_b   1.000
_cell.length_c   1.000
_cell.angle_alpha   90.00
_cell.angle_beta   90.00
_cell.angle_gamma   90.00
#
_symmetry.space_group_name_H-M   'P 1'
#
loop_
_entity.id
_entity.type
_entity.pdbx_description
1 polymer ?
#
loop_
_entity_poly.entity_id
_entity_poly.type
_entity_poly.pdbx_seq_one_letter_code
_entity_poly.pdbx_strand_id
1 'polypeptide(L)'
;MKRLLTILVALLVFSGTAFAQEEGDFYDDGYIYEQNGAGDQYFKADLFANFPLSFGDRLFVGGGFTIGYYRFLNSLIAVGGEISPTYNVSIGVKSLIMVPITLGAVIVPTIDKFEFPMGISLGITTSTFDNNQSYFPSFTAKAYVGGFYRLNESWSVGLSGYFLWTPQFFADAPEKNYHGLFATAGLSMRYHF
;
A
#
# COMPACT_ATOMS: atom_id res chain seq x y z
N MET A 1 -11.98 -21.97 4.28
CA MET A 1 -11.69 -20.93 3.30
C MET A 1 -12.93 -20.26 2.71
N LYS A 2 -13.93 -20.98 2.17
CA LYS A 2 -15.15 -20.36 1.59
C LYS A 2 -15.91 -19.44 2.56
N ARG A 3 -16.05 -19.82 3.84
CA ARG A 3 -16.77 -19.02 4.86
C ARG A 3 -16.04 -17.71 5.23
N LEU A 4 -14.71 -17.70 5.19
CA LEU A 4 -13.92 -16.49 5.47
C LEU A 4 -14.04 -15.45 4.34
N LEU A 5 -14.05 -15.93 3.09
CA LEU A 5 -14.25 -15.09 1.91
C LEU A 5 -15.66 -14.46 1.89
N THR A 6 -16.68 -15.24 2.29
CA THR A 6 -18.07 -14.74 2.38
C THR A 6 -18.21 -13.65 3.45
N ILE A 7 -17.52 -13.80 4.60
CA ILE A 7 -17.54 -12.80 5.67
C ILE A 7 -16.80 -11.52 5.21
N LEU A 8 -15.69 -11.66 4.49
CA LEU A 8 -14.93 -10.51 3.96
C LEU A 8 -15.73 -9.73 2.91
N VAL A 9 -16.40 -10.45 2.00
CA VAL A 9 -17.29 -9.84 0.99
C VAL A 9 -18.53 -9.21 1.65
N ALA A 10 -19.11 -9.84 2.67
CA ALA A 10 -20.23 -9.27 3.41
C ALA A 10 -19.83 -7.99 4.17
N LEU A 11 -18.64 -7.95 4.78
CA LEU A 11 -18.10 -6.74 5.42
C LEU A 11 -17.88 -5.60 4.42
N LEU A 12 -17.39 -5.91 3.22
CA LEU A 12 -17.20 -4.91 2.14
C LEU A 12 -18.53 -4.39 1.60
N VAL A 13 -19.56 -5.21 1.50
CA VAL A 13 -20.90 -4.81 1.04
C VAL A 13 -21.63 -4.02 2.12
N PHE A 14 -21.53 -4.40 3.40
CA PHE A 14 -22.15 -3.67 4.50
C PHE A 14 -21.53 -2.29 4.76
N SER A 15 -20.22 -2.12 4.55
CA SER A 15 -19.58 -0.81 4.65
C SER A 15 -20.04 0.14 3.53
N GLY A 16 -20.37 -0.37 2.35
CA GLY A 16 -20.85 0.44 1.23
C GLY A 16 -22.28 0.97 1.40
N THR A 17 -23.13 0.29 2.18
CA THR A 17 -24.53 0.69 2.35
C THR A 17 -24.77 1.63 3.55
N ALA A 18 -23.85 1.68 4.52
CA ALA A 18 -23.96 2.54 5.69
C ALA A 18 -23.66 4.04 5.41
N PHE A 19 -23.10 4.37 4.25
CA PHE A 19 -22.68 5.73 3.90
C PHE A 19 -23.50 6.36 2.75
N ALA A 20 -24.63 5.73 2.38
CA ALA A 20 -25.52 6.25 1.32
C ALA A 20 -26.70 7.06 1.85
N GLN A 21 -26.60 7.66 3.03
CA GLN A 21 -27.65 8.49 3.59
C GLN A 21 -27.08 9.75 4.23
N GLU A 22 -27.07 10.81 3.42
CA GLU A 22 -27.43 12.19 3.77
C GLU A 22 -27.08 13.09 2.57
N GLU A 23 -28.02 13.19 1.60
CA GLU A 23 -28.17 14.41 0.83
C GLU A 23 -28.84 15.41 1.78
N GLY A 24 -28.07 16.04 2.64
CA GLY A 24 -28.48 17.22 3.38
C GLY A 24 -28.35 18.45 2.48
N ASP A 25 -29.37 19.27 2.44
CA ASP A 25 -29.33 20.57 1.81
C ASP A 25 -28.09 21.34 2.24
N PHE A 26 -27.17 21.54 1.31
CA PHE A 26 -26.01 22.40 1.52
C PHE A 26 -26.47 23.84 1.62
N TYR A 27 -26.53 24.38 2.84
CA TYR A 27 -26.47 25.81 3.04
C TYR A 27 -25.07 26.26 2.61
N ASP A 28 -25.03 27.09 1.59
CA ASP A 28 -23.83 27.75 1.08
C ASP A 28 -23.34 28.79 2.09
N ASP A 29 -22.69 28.35 3.14
CA ASP A 29 -22.04 29.21 4.15
C ASP A 29 -20.64 29.69 3.70
N GLY A 30 -20.32 29.62 2.40
CA GLY A 30 -19.04 30.09 1.87
C GLY A 30 -17.84 29.25 2.36
N TYR A 31 -18.07 28.05 2.87
CA TYR A 31 -17.02 27.13 3.27
C TYR A 31 -16.36 26.57 2.01
N ILE A 32 -15.17 27.07 1.71
CA ILE A 32 -14.35 26.51 0.63
C ILE A 32 -13.74 25.21 1.19
N TYR A 33 -14.24 24.08 0.73
CA TYR A 33 -13.63 22.78 1.04
C TYR A 33 -12.20 22.75 0.50
N GLU A 34 -11.22 22.77 1.42
CA GLU A 34 -9.82 22.59 1.08
C GLU A 34 -9.51 21.10 1.03
N GLN A 35 -9.33 20.58 -0.19
CA GLN A 35 -8.97 19.20 -0.40
C GLN A 35 -7.61 18.90 0.24
N ASN A 36 -7.55 17.88 1.10
CA ASN A 36 -6.35 17.48 1.81
C ASN A 36 -5.82 18.56 2.81
N GLY A 37 -6.72 19.15 3.59
CA GLY A 37 -6.35 20.11 4.63
C GLY A 37 -5.47 19.50 5.73
N ALA A 38 -4.80 20.36 6.51
CA ALA A 38 -4.01 19.91 7.65
C ALA A 38 -4.90 19.20 8.69
N GLY A 39 -4.55 17.95 9.00
CA GLY A 39 -5.31 17.11 9.94
C GLY A 39 -6.20 16.08 9.27
N ASP A 40 -6.52 16.23 7.99
CA ASP A 40 -7.27 15.25 7.23
C ASP A 40 -6.55 13.90 7.21
N GLN A 41 -7.32 12.85 7.07
CA GLN A 41 -6.82 11.50 7.19
C GLN A 41 -7.36 10.65 6.05
N TYR A 42 -6.64 9.59 5.69
CA TYR A 42 -7.19 8.61 4.78
C TYR A 42 -6.69 7.19 5.08
N PHE A 43 -7.58 6.24 4.89
CA PHE A 43 -7.23 4.85 4.73
C PHE A 43 -6.95 4.55 3.26
N LYS A 44 -5.95 3.73 3.00
CA LYS A 44 -5.56 3.26 1.67
C LYS A 44 -5.69 1.75 1.60
N ALA A 45 -6.26 1.26 0.50
CA ALA A 45 -6.28 -0.16 0.16
C ALA A 45 -5.82 -0.32 -1.30
N ASP A 46 -4.78 -1.15 -1.51
CA ASP A 46 -4.26 -1.47 -2.85
C ASP A 46 -4.38 -2.96 -3.11
N LEU A 47 -4.61 -3.31 -4.37
CA LEU A 47 -4.44 -4.67 -4.91
C LEU A 47 -3.49 -4.59 -6.08
N PHE A 48 -2.36 -5.33 -6.04
CA PHE A 48 -1.29 -5.15 -7.01
C PHE A 48 -0.66 -6.47 -7.48
N ALA A 49 -0.05 -6.42 -8.66
CA ALA A 49 0.91 -7.40 -9.14
C ALA A 49 2.31 -7.05 -8.60
N ASN A 50 3.08 -8.07 -8.20
CA ASN A 50 4.42 -7.92 -7.65
C ASN A 50 5.45 -8.56 -8.59
N PHE A 51 6.32 -7.73 -9.16
CA PHE A 51 7.34 -8.09 -10.15
C PHE A 51 8.70 -8.18 -9.45
N PRO A 52 9.27 -9.38 -9.28
CA PRO A 52 10.63 -9.53 -8.75
C PRO A 52 11.64 -9.03 -9.79
N LEU A 53 12.43 -8.02 -9.44
CA LEU A 53 13.47 -7.45 -10.29
C LEU A 53 14.85 -8.06 -9.96
N SER A 54 15.11 -8.30 -8.67
CA SER A 54 16.31 -8.96 -8.20
C SER A 54 15.98 -9.79 -6.96
N PHE A 55 16.27 -11.08 -7.03
CA PHE A 55 16.12 -12.02 -5.93
C PHE A 55 17.03 -13.23 -6.21
N GLY A 56 17.56 -13.90 -5.16
CA GLY A 56 18.51 -15.00 -5.31
C GLY A 56 18.01 -16.19 -6.16
N ASP A 57 16.73 -16.53 -6.02
CA ASP A 57 16.04 -17.50 -6.87
C ASP A 57 15.18 -16.81 -7.93
N ARG A 58 14.94 -17.49 -9.06
CA ARG A 58 14.01 -16.97 -10.08
C ARG A 58 12.59 -17.07 -9.57
N LEU A 59 11.99 -15.92 -9.28
CA LEU A 59 10.60 -15.77 -8.88
C LEU A 59 9.75 -15.39 -10.08
N PHE A 60 8.55 -15.95 -10.16
CA PHE A 60 7.51 -15.47 -11.06
C PHE A 60 6.82 -14.20 -10.51
N VAL A 61 6.13 -13.51 -11.39
CA VAL A 61 5.24 -12.43 -11.00
C VAL A 61 4.24 -12.96 -9.98
N GLY A 62 4.13 -12.24 -8.89
CA GLY A 62 3.22 -12.54 -7.81
C GLY A 62 2.14 -11.49 -7.67
N GLY A 63 1.54 -11.43 -6.50
CA GLY A 63 0.54 -10.45 -6.16
C GLY A 63 0.56 -10.12 -4.67
N GLY A 64 -0.19 -9.12 -4.32
CA GLY A 64 -0.33 -8.71 -2.93
C GLY A 64 -1.38 -7.63 -2.76
N PHE A 65 -1.52 -7.21 -1.53
CA PHE A 65 -2.36 -6.08 -1.18
C PHE A 65 -1.66 -5.18 -0.17
N THR A 66 -2.08 -3.93 -0.11
CA THR A 66 -1.63 -2.97 0.92
C THR A 66 -2.83 -2.47 1.69
N ILE A 67 -2.66 -2.31 2.99
CA ILE A 67 -3.54 -1.50 3.83
C ILE A 67 -2.65 -0.45 4.49
N GLY A 68 -3.05 0.82 4.40
CA GLY A 68 -2.31 1.93 4.97
C GLY A 68 -3.22 2.98 5.58
N TYR A 69 -2.63 3.75 6.48
CA TYR A 69 -3.25 4.90 7.11
C TYR A 69 -2.30 6.08 7.06
N TYR A 70 -2.81 7.24 6.66
CA TYR A 70 -2.05 8.47 6.50
C TYR A 70 -2.82 9.66 7.06
N ARG A 71 -2.05 10.63 7.57
CA ARG A 71 -2.57 11.90 8.05
C ARG A 71 -1.82 13.04 7.38
N PHE A 72 -2.56 14.02 6.89
CA PHE A 72 -2.00 15.23 6.32
C PHE A 72 -1.45 16.15 7.40
N LEU A 73 -0.23 16.60 7.23
CA LEU A 73 0.40 17.65 8.04
C LEU A 73 0.07 19.04 7.50
N ASN A 74 -0.11 19.13 6.20
CA ASN A 74 -0.57 20.28 5.44
C ASN A 74 -1.18 19.78 4.12
N SER A 75 -1.67 20.67 3.26
CA SER A 75 -2.31 20.30 1.99
C SER A 75 -1.43 19.50 1.01
N LEU A 76 -0.13 19.45 1.24
CA LEU A 76 0.81 18.79 0.33
C LEU A 76 1.43 17.52 0.94
N ILE A 77 1.66 17.46 2.25
CA ILE A 77 2.46 16.41 2.90
C ILE A 77 1.58 15.59 3.83
N ALA A 78 1.57 14.28 3.63
CA ALA A 78 0.98 13.31 4.54
C ALA A 78 2.05 12.37 5.10
N VAL A 79 1.86 11.92 6.34
CA VAL A 79 2.70 10.91 7.00
C VAL A 79 1.84 9.75 7.45
N GLY A 80 2.39 8.55 7.41
CA GLY A 80 1.61 7.39 7.78
C GLY A 80 2.39 6.09 7.75
N GLY A 81 1.65 5.01 7.82
CA GLY A 81 2.21 3.67 7.78
C GLY A 81 1.34 2.70 7.01
N GLU A 82 1.95 1.61 6.57
CA GLU A 82 1.27 0.60 5.79
C GLU A 82 1.85 -0.79 6.00
N ILE A 83 1.01 -1.79 5.77
CA ILE A 83 1.34 -3.21 5.74
C ILE A 83 1.03 -3.70 4.32
N SER A 84 1.99 -4.38 3.69
CA SER A 84 1.90 -4.77 2.28
C SER A 84 2.24 -6.25 2.04
N PRO A 85 1.42 -7.22 2.50
CA PRO A 85 1.66 -8.63 2.23
C PRO A 85 1.78 -8.94 0.74
N THR A 86 2.80 -9.72 0.39
CA THR A 86 3.06 -10.16 -1.00
C THR A 86 3.29 -11.66 -1.05
N TYR A 87 2.96 -12.25 -2.18
CA TYR A 87 3.13 -13.67 -2.48
C TYR A 87 3.72 -13.83 -3.88
N ASN A 88 4.85 -14.54 -3.97
CA ASN A 88 5.49 -14.94 -5.22
C ASN A 88 5.82 -16.44 -5.20
N VAL A 89 5.90 -17.04 -6.37
CA VAL A 89 6.28 -18.46 -6.54
C VAL A 89 7.54 -18.55 -7.39
N SER A 90 8.46 -19.46 -7.03
CA SER A 90 9.67 -19.74 -7.80
C SER A 90 9.48 -20.90 -8.78
N ILE A 91 10.44 -21.09 -9.69
CA ILE A 91 10.49 -22.20 -10.65
C ILE A 91 10.47 -23.57 -9.99
N GLY A 92 10.77 -23.75 -8.77
CA GLY A 92 10.67 -25.02 -8.02
C GLY A 92 9.38 -25.20 -7.23
N VAL A 93 8.33 -24.40 -7.53
CA VAL A 93 7.06 -24.37 -6.77
C VAL A 93 7.26 -23.93 -5.31
N LYS A 94 8.39 -23.29 -5.00
CA LYS A 94 8.65 -22.71 -3.69
C LYS A 94 7.98 -21.36 -3.58
N SER A 95 7.31 -21.09 -2.48
CA SER A 95 6.63 -19.83 -2.23
C SER A 95 7.49 -18.85 -1.45
N LEU A 96 7.48 -17.59 -1.85
CA LEU A 96 7.98 -16.46 -1.08
C LEU A 96 6.82 -15.64 -0.59
N ILE A 97 6.66 -15.56 0.72
CA ILE A 97 5.71 -14.67 1.38
C ILE A 97 6.53 -13.58 2.07
N MET A 98 6.21 -12.32 1.79
CA MET A 98 6.81 -11.17 2.48
C MET A 98 5.71 -10.32 3.08
N VAL A 99 5.97 -9.77 4.26
CA VAL A 99 5.07 -8.83 4.95
C VAL A 99 5.87 -7.59 5.35
N PRO A 100 6.06 -6.64 4.42
CA PRO A 100 6.61 -5.33 4.74
C PRO A 100 5.68 -4.54 5.65
N ILE A 101 6.25 -3.95 6.71
CA ILE A 101 5.60 -2.96 7.59
C ILE A 101 6.45 -1.71 7.52
N THR A 102 5.90 -0.63 6.98
CA THR A 102 6.65 0.59 6.70
C THR A 102 5.95 1.83 7.22
N LEU A 103 6.75 2.82 7.61
CA LEU A 103 6.32 4.17 7.98
C LEU A 103 7.00 5.16 7.04
N GLY A 104 6.31 6.21 6.63
CA GLY A 104 6.88 7.14 5.69
C GLY A 104 6.10 8.44 5.49
N ALA A 105 6.60 9.22 4.56
CA ALA A 105 6.00 10.48 4.15
C ALA A 105 5.70 10.46 2.65
N VAL A 106 4.59 11.10 2.30
CA VAL A 106 4.08 11.20 0.93
C VAL A 106 3.78 12.66 0.65
N ILE A 107 4.26 13.18 -0.47
CA ILE A 107 3.78 14.43 -1.03
C ILE A 107 2.62 14.12 -1.99
N VAL A 108 1.58 14.94 -1.94
CA VAL A 108 0.33 14.72 -2.69
C VAL A 108 -0.02 15.99 -3.47
N PRO A 109 0.71 16.30 -4.57
CA PRO A 109 0.30 17.38 -5.46
C PRO A 109 -1.09 17.08 -6.02
N THR A 110 -1.95 18.10 -6.03
CA THR A 110 -3.35 17.99 -6.45
C THR A 110 -3.62 18.99 -7.57
N ILE A 111 -4.32 18.55 -8.60
CA ILE A 111 -4.80 19.38 -9.72
C ILE A 111 -6.29 19.06 -9.91
N ASP A 112 -7.14 19.94 -9.51
CA ASP A 112 -8.60 19.74 -9.45
C ASP A 112 -8.93 18.45 -8.66
N LYS A 113 -9.52 17.47 -9.33
CA LYS A 113 -9.86 16.16 -8.74
C LYS A 113 -8.77 15.10 -8.87
N PHE A 114 -7.60 15.46 -9.45
CA PHE A 114 -6.50 14.53 -9.61
C PHE A 114 -5.45 14.72 -8.50
N GLU A 115 -5.03 13.63 -7.89
CA GLU A 115 -3.99 13.56 -6.88
C GLU A 115 -2.84 12.71 -7.38
N PHE A 116 -1.61 13.18 -7.21
CA PHE A 116 -0.39 12.50 -7.68
C PHE A 116 0.56 12.21 -6.52
N PRO A 117 0.19 11.31 -5.60
CA PRO A 117 1.03 11.01 -4.46
C PRO A 117 2.34 10.37 -4.87
N MET A 118 3.43 10.83 -4.25
CA MET A 118 4.73 10.22 -4.34
C MET A 118 5.46 10.33 -3.01
N GLY A 119 6.19 9.28 -2.62
CA GLY A 119 6.81 9.29 -1.30
C GLY A 119 7.80 8.18 -1.08
N ILE A 120 8.37 8.20 0.10
CA ILE A 120 9.30 7.18 0.58
C ILE A 120 8.87 6.69 1.95
N SER A 121 9.11 5.42 2.21
CA SER A 121 8.88 4.83 3.53
C SER A 121 10.00 3.84 3.87
N LEU A 122 10.23 3.67 5.16
CA LEU A 122 11.23 2.79 5.72
C LEU A 122 10.55 1.87 6.73
N GLY A 123 11.08 0.68 6.91
CA GLY A 123 10.50 -0.27 7.83
C GLY A 123 11.24 -1.58 7.88
N ILE A 124 10.50 -2.62 8.19
CA ILE A 124 10.99 -3.99 8.31
C ILE A 124 10.11 -4.92 7.48
N THR A 125 10.72 -5.99 6.98
CA THR A 125 10.01 -7.06 6.29
C THR A 125 10.26 -8.37 7.01
N THR A 126 9.19 -9.09 7.31
CA THR A 126 9.24 -10.52 7.61
C THR A 126 9.06 -11.29 6.32
N SER A 127 9.92 -12.23 6.03
CA SER A 127 9.80 -13.09 4.85
C SER A 127 9.91 -14.56 5.21
N THR A 128 9.11 -15.36 4.53
CA THR A 128 9.14 -16.83 4.63
C THR A 128 9.30 -17.41 3.24
N PHE A 129 10.31 -18.25 3.06
CA PHE A 129 10.57 -18.95 1.83
C PHE A 129 10.41 -20.46 2.06
N ASP A 130 9.60 -21.12 1.22
CA ASP A 130 9.38 -22.58 1.22
C ASP A 130 8.90 -23.12 2.59
N ASN A 131 8.06 -22.39 3.31
CA ASN A 131 7.47 -22.71 4.62
C ASN A 131 8.45 -23.09 5.76
N ASN A 132 9.75 -23.23 5.48
CA ASN A 132 10.74 -23.72 6.44
C ASN A 132 11.82 -22.70 6.80
N GLN A 133 11.98 -21.62 6.02
CA GLN A 133 13.01 -20.62 6.25
C GLN A 133 12.34 -19.25 6.44
N SER A 134 12.23 -18.84 7.70
CA SER A 134 11.79 -17.49 8.05
C SER A 134 13.01 -16.60 8.25
N TYR A 135 13.02 -15.47 7.53
CA TYR A 135 14.03 -14.44 7.65
C TYR A 135 13.42 -13.24 8.35
N PHE A 136 13.91 -12.92 9.53
CA PHE A 136 13.39 -11.80 10.31
C PHE A 136 14.50 -11.15 11.15
N PRO A 137 14.44 -9.83 11.33
CA PRO A 137 13.80 -8.82 10.50
C PRO A 137 14.79 -8.31 9.43
N SER A 138 14.37 -8.13 8.19
CA SER A 138 15.17 -7.40 7.22
C SER A 138 14.71 -5.93 7.15
N PHE A 139 15.69 -5.03 7.00
CA PHE A 139 15.42 -3.63 6.70
C PHE A 139 14.67 -3.53 5.36
N THR A 140 13.79 -2.53 5.26
CA THR A 140 13.02 -2.32 4.04
C THR A 140 12.91 -0.84 3.74
N ALA A 141 13.18 -0.49 2.50
CA ALA A 141 12.91 0.83 1.95
C ALA A 141 11.93 0.70 0.78
N LYS A 142 11.01 1.65 0.70
CA LYS A 142 9.95 1.66 -0.30
C LYS A 142 9.85 3.06 -0.91
N ALA A 143 9.83 3.15 -2.24
CA ALA A 143 9.53 4.36 -2.99
C ALA A 143 8.19 4.17 -3.69
N TYR A 144 7.26 5.07 -3.44
CA TYR A 144 5.86 4.98 -3.85
C TYR A 144 5.51 6.09 -4.84
N VAL A 145 4.63 5.75 -5.81
CA VAL A 145 4.04 6.70 -6.76
C VAL A 145 2.61 6.28 -7.07
N GLY A 146 1.72 7.23 -7.31
CA GLY A 146 0.35 6.95 -7.71
C GLY A 146 -0.30 8.09 -8.46
N GLY A 147 -1.47 7.78 -9.04
CA GLY A 147 -2.37 8.76 -9.64
C GLY A 147 -3.80 8.38 -9.27
N PHE A 148 -4.53 9.33 -8.68
CA PHE A 148 -5.89 9.12 -8.15
C PHE A 148 -6.83 10.15 -8.72
N TYR A 149 -8.07 9.74 -8.83
CA TYR A 149 -9.19 10.61 -9.12
C TYR A 149 -10.13 10.64 -7.92
N ARG A 150 -10.42 11.83 -7.41
CA ARG A 150 -11.34 12.06 -6.30
C ARG A 150 -12.77 11.96 -6.81
N LEU A 151 -13.49 10.91 -6.40
CA LEU A 151 -14.90 10.68 -6.77
C LEU A 151 -15.81 11.65 -6.02
N ASN A 152 -15.58 11.82 -4.73
CA ASN A 152 -16.29 12.71 -3.83
C ASN A 152 -15.36 13.09 -2.65
N GLU A 153 -15.88 13.77 -1.64
CA GLU A 153 -15.11 14.20 -0.47
C GLU A 153 -14.43 13.04 0.26
N SER A 154 -15.07 11.87 0.31
CA SER A 154 -14.60 10.72 1.08
C SER A 154 -13.85 9.69 0.25
N TRP A 155 -14.02 9.62 -1.07
CA TRP A 155 -13.47 8.53 -1.86
C TRP A 155 -12.60 8.99 -3.02
N SER A 156 -11.44 8.36 -3.16
CA SER A 156 -10.62 8.43 -4.37
C SER A 156 -10.20 7.04 -4.84
N VAL A 157 -10.12 6.88 -6.14
CA VAL A 157 -9.68 5.65 -6.81
C VAL A 157 -8.58 5.95 -7.80
N GLY A 158 -7.68 5.00 -8.02
CA GLY A 158 -6.57 5.24 -8.91
C GLY A 158 -5.68 4.04 -9.13
N LEU A 159 -4.52 4.35 -9.68
CA LEU A 159 -3.43 3.41 -9.88
C LEU A 159 -2.28 3.78 -8.95
N SER A 160 -1.62 2.77 -8.45
CA SER A 160 -0.44 2.96 -7.60
C SER A 160 0.62 1.92 -7.90
N GLY A 161 1.84 2.26 -7.58
CA GLY A 161 2.96 1.34 -7.62
C GLY A 161 4.05 1.75 -6.67
N TYR A 162 4.94 0.82 -6.37
CA TYR A 162 6.11 1.11 -5.57
C TYR A 162 7.28 0.21 -5.96
N PHE A 163 8.48 0.70 -5.70
CA PHE A 163 9.70 -0.10 -5.63
C PHE A 163 9.96 -0.46 -4.18
N LEU A 164 10.18 -1.73 -3.92
CA LEU A 164 10.52 -2.27 -2.62
C LEU A 164 11.95 -2.80 -2.67
N TRP A 165 12.80 -2.29 -1.79
CA TRP A 165 14.14 -2.78 -1.56
C TRP A 165 14.22 -3.42 -0.17
N THR A 166 14.57 -4.70 -0.13
CA THR A 166 14.68 -5.47 1.11
C THR A 166 16.00 -6.25 1.08
N PRO A 167 17.13 -5.62 1.49
CA PRO A 167 18.42 -6.28 1.55
C PRO A 167 18.45 -7.29 2.69
N GLN A 168 19.19 -8.40 2.46
CA GLN A 168 19.53 -9.34 3.49
C GLN A 168 21.04 -9.38 3.67
N PHE A 169 21.48 -9.13 4.90
CA PHE A 169 22.88 -9.09 5.27
C PHE A 169 23.15 -10.21 6.29
N PHE A 170 24.07 -11.09 5.93
CA PHE A 170 24.56 -12.16 6.81
C PHE A 170 25.95 -11.78 7.27
N ALA A 171 26.10 -11.45 8.57
CA ALA A 171 27.37 -11.05 9.14
C ALA A 171 28.44 -12.17 9.06
N ASP A 172 27.99 -13.42 9.26
CA ASP A 172 28.85 -14.61 9.28
C ASP A 172 29.08 -15.24 7.89
N ALA A 173 28.38 -14.78 6.87
CA ALA A 173 28.45 -15.31 5.50
C ALA A 173 28.19 -14.19 4.46
N PRO A 174 29.10 -13.22 4.32
CA PRO A 174 28.89 -12.07 3.42
C PRO A 174 28.63 -12.45 1.96
N GLU A 175 29.13 -13.60 1.52
CA GLU A 175 28.90 -14.15 0.17
C GLU A 175 27.44 -14.54 -0.08
N LYS A 176 26.62 -14.66 0.97
CA LYS A 176 25.17 -14.93 0.89
C LYS A 176 24.34 -13.66 0.92
N ASN A 177 24.98 -12.48 1.04
CA ASN A 177 24.26 -11.23 1.01
C ASN A 177 23.59 -11.04 -0.35
N TYR A 178 22.33 -10.62 -0.35
CA TYR A 178 21.63 -10.28 -1.57
C TYR A 178 20.66 -9.11 -1.38
N HIS A 179 20.29 -8.49 -2.48
CA HIS A 179 19.37 -7.39 -2.52
C HIS A 179 18.05 -7.85 -3.15
N GLY A 180 17.02 -8.01 -2.34
CA GLY A 180 15.65 -8.18 -2.85
C GLY A 180 15.14 -6.88 -3.40
N LEU A 181 14.89 -6.80 -4.69
CA LEU A 181 14.28 -5.64 -5.34
C LEU A 181 13.00 -6.08 -6.07
N PHE A 182 11.91 -5.41 -5.77
CA PHE A 182 10.60 -5.69 -6.34
C PHE A 182 9.96 -4.40 -6.84
N ALA A 183 9.22 -4.49 -7.95
CA ALA A 183 8.34 -3.43 -8.42
C ALA A 183 6.89 -3.91 -8.33
N THR A 184 5.98 -3.00 -8.05
CA THR A 184 4.54 -3.30 -8.02
C THR A 184 3.76 -2.33 -8.86
N ALA A 185 2.63 -2.78 -9.36
CA ALA A 185 1.64 -1.92 -10.00
C ALA A 185 0.24 -2.50 -9.75
N GLY A 186 -0.72 -1.64 -9.45
CA GLY A 186 -2.06 -2.10 -9.13
C GLY A 186 -3.10 -1.01 -9.00
N LEU A 187 -4.29 -1.47 -8.65
CA LEU A 187 -5.45 -0.63 -8.34
C LEU A 187 -5.38 -0.19 -6.89
N SER A 188 -5.79 1.04 -6.65
CA SER A 188 -5.77 1.64 -5.33
C SER A 188 -7.04 2.42 -5.05
N MET A 189 -7.48 2.37 -3.81
CA MET A 189 -8.63 3.11 -3.32
C MET A 189 -8.26 3.78 -2.00
N ARG A 190 -8.79 4.98 -1.76
CA ARG A 190 -8.63 5.73 -0.52
C ARG A 190 -9.97 6.17 0.01
N TYR A 191 -10.11 6.09 1.33
CA TYR A 191 -11.22 6.66 2.08
C TYR A 191 -10.70 7.80 2.95
N HIS A 192 -11.18 9.00 2.71
CA HIS A 192 -10.81 10.24 3.41
C HIS A 192 -11.86 10.60 4.46
N PHE A 193 -11.42 11.14 5.60
CA PHE A 193 -12.27 11.53 6.74
C PHE A 193 -11.59 12.56 7.65
#